data_5489838b38616daa635429a98a4b8ebb
#
_entry.id   5489838b38616daa635429a98a4b8ebb
#
_cell.length_a   1.000
_cell.length_b   1.000
_cell.length_c   1.000
_cell.angle_alpha   90.00
_cell.angle_beta   90.00
_cell.angle_gamma   90.00
#
_symmetry.space_group_name_H-M   'P 1'
#
loop_
_entity.id
_entity.type
_entity.pdbx_description
1 polymer ?
#
loop_
_entity_poly.entity_id
_entity_poly.type
_entity_poly.pdbx_seq_one_letter_code
_entity_poly.pdbx_strand_id
1 'polypeptide(L)'
;MKKLWLIGLLICSPFTMNAQSGTTSGLDKSHFSKYWKVESESPDYKVSFSGDTCEILSPKGLTLWRKEKMSGNVTIEYDACVAVEGKPGDRLSDLNCFWMASDPKASDIWKRMNWRNGVFVNCYSLQLYYLGYGGNYNSTTRFRRYDGNEAGVTDEKVRPGILKEYKDQDNLLTANKWYHIKIQNTDNRIRYYIDGKLLVDFYDPSPLTSGWFGFRTTLSRTRITNFKYSIEKEKATEAPLHWIGKVPEQARPISFGVPFKQGKIKAGTPLCVQTENGELVEADTWTTAYWPDGSIKWAGMAAVIPGNTRSVKVIPSSKKKKTTNTEEIHVTESENQLTIATGKITAFIPKSGTCILDSLLYENVKVGGFARSTIDYR
;
A
#
# COMPACT_ATOMS: atom_id res chain seq x y z
N MET A 1 19.16 -12.83 59.85
CA MET A 1 19.32 -12.02 58.60
C MET A 1 18.62 -12.75 57.46
N LYS A 2 17.40 -12.30 57.12
CA LYS A 2 16.60 -12.90 56.05
C LYS A 2 16.88 -12.10 54.75
N LYS A 3 17.42 -12.75 53.71
CA LYS A 3 17.61 -12.17 52.39
C LYS A 3 16.28 -12.24 51.64
N LEU A 4 15.72 -11.07 51.35
CA LEU A 4 14.58 -10.90 50.47
C LEU A 4 15.09 -10.96 49.01
N TRP A 5 14.58 -11.90 48.21
CA TRP A 5 14.75 -11.94 46.77
C TRP A 5 13.61 -11.15 46.12
N LEU A 6 13.92 -10.02 45.49
CA LEU A 6 13.00 -9.31 44.63
C LEU A 6 12.97 -10.00 43.25
N ILE A 7 11.86 -10.67 42.94
CA ILE A 7 11.59 -11.18 41.60
C ILE A 7 11.02 -10.00 40.82
N GLY A 8 11.81 -9.46 39.91
CA GLY A 8 11.34 -8.46 38.95
C GLY A 8 10.42 -9.12 37.89
N LEU A 9 9.14 -8.86 38.00
CA LEU A 9 8.18 -9.24 36.96
C LEU A 9 8.38 -8.31 35.76
N LEU A 10 8.96 -8.81 34.66
CA LEU A 10 8.91 -8.13 33.36
C LEU A 10 7.48 -8.19 32.86
N ILE A 11 6.74 -7.09 32.98
CA ILE A 11 5.45 -6.91 32.32
C ILE A 11 5.73 -6.63 30.85
N CYS A 12 5.51 -7.64 30.03
CA CYS A 12 5.47 -7.48 28.58
C CYS A 12 4.21 -6.68 28.24
N SER A 13 4.33 -5.37 28.06
CA SER A 13 3.23 -4.53 27.59
C SER A 13 2.88 -4.96 26.17
N PRO A 14 1.60 -5.29 25.88
CA PRO A 14 1.20 -5.52 24.49
C PRO A 14 1.38 -4.22 23.72
N PHE A 15 2.20 -4.24 22.70
CA PHE A 15 2.32 -3.17 21.72
C PHE A 15 0.95 -2.97 21.06
N THR A 16 0.20 -1.97 21.51
CA THR A 16 -1.00 -1.54 20.81
C THR A 16 -0.58 -0.95 19.47
N MET A 17 -0.92 -1.66 18.38
CA MET A 17 -0.85 -1.12 17.03
C MET A 17 -1.76 0.11 16.96
N ASN A 18 -1.19 1.30 16.83
CA ASN A 18 -1.95 2.50 16.52
C ASN A 18 -2.40 2.46 15.05
N ALA A 19 -3.48 1.72 14.77
CA ALA A 19 -4.22 1.84 13.54
C ALA A 19 -5.05 3.13 13.61
N GLN A 20 -5.03 3.95 12.57
CA GLN A 20 -5.98 5.04 12.44
C GLN A 20 -7.33 4.43 12.10
N SER A 21 -8.24 4.32 13.07
CA SER A 21 -9.59 3.82 12.85
C SER A 21 -10.55 5.00 12.72
N GLY A 22 -11.36 4.98 11.67
CA GLY A 22 -12.55 5.81 11.56
C GLY A 22 -13.65 5.19 12.43
N THR A 23 -13.73 5.58 13.70
CA THR A 23 -14.65 4.97 14.68
C THR A 23 -16.09 5.49 14.58
N THR A 24 -16.31 6.59 13.87
CA THR A 24 -17.65 7.18 13.71
C THR A 24 -18.25 6.70 12.39
N SER A 25 -19.31 5.87 12.46
CA SER A 25 -20.02 5.39 11.26
C SER A 25 -20.65 6.58 10.50
N GLY A 26 -21.19 7.55 11.23
CA GLY A 26 -21.85 8.73 10.68
C GLY A 26 -23.13 8.37 9.90
N LEU A 27 -23.71 7.20 10.14
CA LEU A 27 -24.95 6.73 9.51
C LEU A 27 -26.19 7.09 10.33
N ASP A 28 -26.04 7.95 11.31
CA ASP A 28 -27.13 8.58 12.09
C ASP A 28 -27.49 9.98 11.57
N LYS A 29 -28.66 10.47 11.93
CA LYS A 29 -29.20 11.75 11.44
C LYS A 29 -28.29 12.95 11.73
N SER A 30 -27.62 12.96 12.88
CA SER A 30 -26.80 14.09 13.34
C SER A 30 -25.45 14.20 12.63
N HIS A 31 -24.88 13.09 12.23
CA HIS A 31 -23.52 13.02 11.66
C HIS A 31 -23.51 12.75 10.14
N PHE A 32 -24.63 12.34 9.56
CA PHE A 32 -24.70 11.91 8.16
C PHE A 32 -24.11 12.92 7.18
N SER A 33 -24.56 14.17 7.23
CA SER A 33 -24.10 15.22 6.32
C SER A 33 -22.60 15.55 6.47
N LYS A 34 -22.02 15.29 7.64
CA LYS A 34 -20.59 15.49 7.89
C LYS A 34 -19.75 14.42 7.18
N TYR A 35 -20.16 13.15 7.24
CA TYR A 35 -19.37 12.03 6.80
C TYR A 35 -19.77 11.43 5.44
N TRP A 36 -20.99 11.71 4.98
CA TRP A 36 -21.54 11.11 3.78
C TRP A 36 -22.07 12.13 2.78
N LYS A 37 -22.02 11.77 1.51
CA LYS A 37 -22.56 12.57 0.40
C LYS A 37 -23.28 11.68 -0.59
N VAL A 38 -24.49 12.04 -0.95
CA VAL A 38 -25.31 11.32 -1.92
C VAL A 38 -25.00 11.81 -3.34
N GLU A 39 -24.78 10.88 -4.25
CA GLU A 39 -24.75 11.09 -5.68
C GLU A 39 -25.89 10.24 -6.27
N SER A 40 -26.94 10.87 -6.80
CA SER A 40 -28.17 10.18 -7.23
C SER A 40 -28.63 10.64 -8.59
N GLU A 41 -29.08 9.66 -9.39
CA GLU A 41 -29.71 9.89 -10.70
C GLU A 41 -31.13 10.46 -10.61
N SER A 42 -31.81 10.28 -9.48
CA SER A 42 -33.13 10.83 -9.22
C SER A 42 -33.11 11.75 -7.98
N PRO A 43 -33.80 12.88 -8.00
CA PRO A 43 -33.99 13.70 -6.80
C PRO A 43 -34.92 13.06 -5.77
N ASP A 44 -35.71 12.05 -6.15
CA ASP A 44 -36.77 11.46 -5.32
C ASP A 44 -36.24 10.38 -4.34
N TYR A 45 -34.92 10.26 -4.20
CA TYR A 45 -34.34 9.34 -3.20
C TYR A 45 -34.70 9.81 -1.78
N LYS A 46 -34.78 8.85 -0.88
CA LYS A 46 -35.03 9.14 0.55
C LYS A 46 -33.95 8.50 1.40
N VAL A 47 -33.50 9.27 2.41
CA VAL A 47 -32.61 8.77 3.46
C VAL A 47 -33.32 8.96 4.78
N SER A 48 -33.49 7.88 5.52
CA SER A 48 -34.09 7.89 6.85
C SER A 48 -33.19 7.16 7.86
N PHE A 49 -33.41 7.40 9.14
CA PHE A 49 -32.55 6.92 10.21
C PHE A 49 -33.38 6.29 11.33
N SER A 50 -32.87 5.18 11.86
CA SER A 50 -33.37 4.55 13.07
C SER A 50 -32.17 4.19 13.96
N GLY A 51 -31.89 5.02 14.97
CA GLY A 51 -30.62 4.95 15.70
C GLY A 51 -29.43 5.10 14.75
N ASP A 52 -28.51 4.14 14.77
CA ASP A 52 -27.31 4.10 13.92
C ASP A 52 -27.55 3.39 12.57
N THR A 53 -28.79 3.08 12.24
CA THR A 53 -29.16 2.47 10.96
C THR A 53 -29.64 3.53 10.00
N CYS A 54 -28.98 3.62 8.84
CA CYS A 54 -29.38 4.44 7.70
C CYS A 54 -30.17 3.58 6.70
N GLU A 55 -31.40 3.98 6.37
CA GLU A 55 -32.18 3.39 5.28
C GLU A 55 -32.19 4.32 4.08
N ILE A 56 -31.86 3.78 2.91
CA ILE A 56 -31.82 4.48 1.62
C ILE A 56 -32.88 3.86 0.72
N LEU A 57 -33.85 4.66 0.31
CA LEU A 57 -34.76 4.32 -0.81
C LEU A 57 -34.24 5.00 -2.07
N SER A 58 -33.86 4.21 -3.04
CA SER A 58 -33.28 4.67 -4.30
C SER A 58 -34.18 4.30 -5.49
N PRO A 59 -34.94 5.25 -6.07
CA PRO A 59 -35.81 4.98 -7.22
C PRO A 59 -35.04 4.84 -8.54
N LYS A 60 -33.78 5.22 -8.58
CA LYS A 60 -32.82 5.05 -9.67
C LYS A 60 -31.42 4.80 -9.11
N GLY A 61 -30.39 4.95 -9.93
CA GLY A 61 -29.01 4.77 -9.51
C GLY A 61 -28.61 5.77 -8.41
N LEU A 62 -28.01 5.28 -7.32
CA LEU A 62 -27.53 6.09 -6.21
C LEU A 62 -26.23 5.54 -5.64
N THR A 63 -25.27 6.43 -5.39
CA THR A 63 -24.08 6.11 -4.61
C THR A 63 -24.03 6.99 -3.36
N LEU A 64 -23.91 6.37 -2.20
CA LEU A 64 -23.64 7.07 -0.94
C LEU A 64 -22.14 7.02 -0.68
N TRP A 65 -21.46 8.14 -0.91
CA TRP A 65 -20.02 8.25 -0.79
C TRP A 65 -19.57 8.65 0.62
N ARG A 66 -18.59 7.93 1.18
CA ARG A 66 -17.84 8.39 2.35
C ARG A 66 -16.98 9.59 1.94
N LYS A 67 -17.04 10.70 2.71
CA LYS A 67 -16.28 11.92 2.37
C LYS A 67 -14.79 11.81 2.68
N GLU A 68 -14.42 10.94 3.61
CA GLU A 68 -13.02 10.69 3.98
C GLU A 68 -12.35 9.80 2.93
N LYS A 69 -11.18 10.25 2.46
CA LYS A 69 -10.34 9.46 1.56
C LYS A 69 -9.53 8.46 2.36
N MET A 70 -9.52 7.21 1.93
CA MET A 70 -8.75 6.13 2.51
C MET A 70 -7.45 5.97 1.73
N SER A 71 -6.36 5.56 2.39
CA SER A 71 -5.06 5.34 1.75
C SER A 71 -4.24 4.30 2.50
N GLY A 72 -3.54 3.43 1.76
CA GLY A 72 -2.73 2.34 2.30
C GLY A 72 -3.50 1.04 2.46
N ASN A 73 -3.12 0.24 3.45
CA ASN A 73 -3.79 -1.03 3.77
C ASN A 73 -5.07 -0.74 4.56
N VAL A 74 -6.21 -1.01 3.95
CA VAL A 74 -7.52 -0.66 4.49
C VAL A 74 -8.35 -1.91 4.73
N THR A 75 -8.97 -1.97 5.91
CA THR A 75 -10.06 -2.91 6.20
C THR A 75 -11.34 -2.10 6.43
N ILE A 76 -12.42 -2.45 5.72
CA ILE A 76 -13.75 -1.83 5.82
C ILE A 76 -14.73 -2.91 6.28
N GLU A 77 -15.55 -2.59 7.27
CA GLU A 77 -16.59 -3.49 7.76
C GLU A 77 -17.92 -2.74 7.94
N TYR A 78 -19.01 -3.40 7.64
CA TYR A 78 -20.37 -2.88 7.85
C TYR A 78 -21.40 -4.00 7.81
N ASP A 79 -22.60 -3.71 8.33
CA ASP A 79 -23.74 -4.58 8.18
C ASP A 79 -24.75 -3.94 7.22
N ALA A 80 -25.33 -4.74 6.32
CA ALA A 80 -26.28 -4.24 5.34
C ALA A 80 -27.37 -5.27 5.01
N CYS A 81 -28.53 -4.75 4.61
CA CYS A 81 -29.71 -5.54 4.30
C CYS A 81 -30.49 -4.88 3.15
N VAL A 82 -31.04 -5.68 2.25
CA VAL A 82 -32.04 -5.21 1.28
C VAL A 82 -33.42 -5.49 1.84
N ALA A 83 -34.18 -4.42 2.11
CA ALA A 83 -35.51 -4.51 2.69
C ALA A 83 -36.54 -4.79 1.60
N VAL A 84 -37.33 -5.84 1.80
CA VAL A 84 -38.49 -6.23 0.96
C VAL A 84 -39.66 -6.50 1.89
N GLU A 85 -40.50 -5.49 2.08
CA GLU A 85 -41.61 -5.46 3.05
C GLU A 85 -42.94 -5.18 2.39
N GLY A 86 -43.03 -5.30 1.05
CA GLY A 86 -44.21 -5.02 0.26
C GLY A 86 -44.52 -3.53 0.09
N LYS A 87 -43.49 -2.64 0.28
CA LYS A 87 -43.64 -1.23 0.11
C LYS A 87 -43.21 -0.77 -1.29
N PRO A 88 -43.73 0.37 -1.78
CA PRO A 88 -43.24 0.94 -3.06
C PRO A 88 -41.73 1.11 -3.07
N GLY A 89 -41.07 0.66 -4.15
CA GLY A 89 -39.62 0.71 -4.30
C GLY A 89 -38.86 -0.46 -3.68
N ASP A 90 -39.55 -1.46 -3.11
CA ASP A 90 -38.93 -2.70 -2.67
C ASP A 90 -38.56 -3.56 -3.87
N ARG A 91 -37.29 -3.91 -3.95
CA ARG A 91 -36.76 -4.87 -4.94
C ARG A 91 -35.57 -5.56 -4.33
N LEU A 92 -35.54 -6.87 -4.36
CA LEU A 92 -34.39 -7.66 -3.92
C LEU A 92 -33.29 -7.59 -4.97
N SER A 93 -32.41 -6.61 -4.86
CA SER A 93 -31.28 -6.43 -5.78
C SER A 93 -30.28 -5.38 -5.26
N ASP A 94 -29.04 -5.43 -5.76
CA ASP A 94 -28.08 -4.32 -5.77
C ASP A 94 -27.61 -3.84 -4.39
N LEU A 95 -27.15 -4.78 -3.55
CA LEU A 95 -26.36 -4.48 -2.36
C LEU A 95 -24.88 -4.33 -2.77
N ASN A 96 -24.58 -3.26 -3.48
CA ASN A 96 -23.30 -3.10 -4.13
C ASN A 96 -22.40 -2.10 -3.37
N CYS A 97 -21.09 -2.16 -3.63
CA CYS A 97 -20.16 -1.15 -3.12
C CYS A 97 -19.01 -0.89 -4.09
N PHE A 98 -18.46 0.32 -3.93
CA PHE A 98 -17.22 0.79 -4.54
C PHE A 98 -16.18 1.03 -3.45
N TRP A 99 -14.92 0.73 -3.71
CA TRP A 99 -13.83 1.15 -2.81
C TRP A 99 -12.57 1.49 -3.59
N MET A 100 -11.69 2.26 -2.97
CA MET A 100 -10.52 2.88 -3.58
C MET A 100 -10.88 3.68 -4.85
N ALA A 101 -12.06 4.31 -4.86
CA ALA A 101 -12.51 5.08 -6.00
C ALA A 101 -11.69 6.36 -6.19
N SER A 102 -11.24 6.62 -7.42
CA SER A 102 -10.57 7.86 -7.80
C SER A 102 -10.95 8.24 -9.23
N ASP A 103 -10.90 9.54 -9.54
CA ASP A 103 -11.18 10.02 -10.90
C ASP A 103 -9.87 10.41 -11.58
N PRO A 104 -9.41 9.68 -12.62
CA PRO A 104 -8.15 9.98 -13.30
C PRO A 104 -8.15 11.32 -14.04
N LYS A 105 -9.34 11.91 -14.29
CA LYS A 105 -9.50 13.21 -14.95
C LYS A 105 -9.71 14.37 -13.98
N ALA A 106 -9.65 14.12 -12.66
CA ALA A 106 -9.87 15.15 -11.65
C ALA A 106 -9.02 14.90 -10.40
N SER A 107 -8.76 15.93 -9.59
CA SER A 107 -8.00 15.79 -8.34
C SER A 107 -8.73 14.98 -7.27
N ASP A 108 -10.06 14.88 -7.41
CA ASP A 108 -10.95 14.14 -6.50
C ASP A 108 -12.25 13.74 -7.23
N ILE A 109 -13.00 12.83 -6.60
CA ILE A 109 -14.26 12.33 -7.19
C ILE A 109 -15.40 13.37 -7.18
N TRP A 110 -15.27 14.46 -6.39
CA TRP A 110 -16.33 15.45 -6.19
C TRP A 110 -16.48 16.39 -7.36
N LYS A 111 -15.37 16.73 -8.05
CA LYS A 111 -15.37 17.69 -9.16
C LYS A 111 -16.23 17.28 -10.33
N ARG A 112 -16.37 15.97 -10.56
CA ARG A 112 -17.17 15.43 -11.65
C ARG A 112 -18.42 14.66 -11.18
N MET A 113 -18.79 14.82 -9.91
CA MET A 113 -19.95 14.16 -9.32
C MET A 113 -21.24 14.50 -10.04
N ASN A 114 -21.46 15.78 -10.38
CA ASN A 114 -22.65 16.22 -11.12
C ASN A 114 -22.72 15.65 -12.55
N TRP A 115 -21.56 15.41 -13.18
CA TRP A 115 -21.51 14.77 -14.47
C TRP A 115 -21.86 13.28 -14.37
N ARG A 116 -21.35 12.57 -13.35
CA ARG A 116 -21.69 11.17 -13.12
C ARG A 116 -23.14 11.01 -12.70
N ASN A 117 -23.61 11.93 -11.88
CA ASN A 117 -25.01 12.09 -11.45
C ASN A 117 -25.70 10.76 -11.03
N GLY A 118 -24.98 9.87 -10.35
CA GLY A 118 -25.51 8.58 -9.92
C GLY A 118 -25.81 7.55 -11.04
N VAL A 119 -25.57 7.89 -12.30
CA VAL A 119 -25.75 6.97 -13.43
C VAL A 119 -24.66 5.91 -13.42
N PHE A 120 -25.06 4.62 -13.45
CA PHE A 120 -24.11 3.51 -13.26
C PHE A 120 -23.00 3.49 -14.32
N VAL A 121 -23.35 3.65 -15.59
CA VAL A 121 -22.36 3.60 -16.68
C VAL A 121 -21.33 4.74 -16.58
N ASN A 122 -21.70 5.90 -16.02
CA ASN A 122 -20.78 7.01 -15.84
C ASN A 122 -19.69 6.69 -14.80
N CYS A 123 -19.93 5.73 -13.92
CA CYS A 123 -18.91 5.26 -12.95
C CYS A 123 -17.75 4.52 -13.63
N TYR A 124 -17.86 4.10 -14.91
CA TYR A 124 -16.72 3.53 -15.66
C TYR A 124 -15.59 4.55 -15.86
N SER A 125 -15.86 5.83 -15.69
CA SER A 125 -14.85 6.90 -15.66
C SER A 125 -13.94 6.88 -14.42
N LEU A 126 -14.30 6.12 -13.39
CA LEU A 126 -13.55 6.02 -12.14
C LEU A 126 -12.62 4.80 -12.16
N GLN A 127 -11.45 4.95 -11.54
CA GLN A 127 -10.67 3.79 -11.09
C GLN A 127 -11.22 3.35 -9.74
N LEU A 128 -11.60 2.07 -9.61
CA LEU A 128 -12.14 1.54 -8.35
C LEU A 128 -12.22 0.01 -8.39
N TYR A 129 -12.41 -0.60 -7.23
CA TYR A 129 -12.94 -1.96 -7.14
C TYR A 129 -14.44 -1.90 -6.92
N TYR A 130 -15.15 -2.81 -7.55
CA TYR A 130 -16.61 -2.95 -7.49
C TYR A 130 -17.01 -4.36 -7.12
N LEU A 131 -17.88 -4.48 -6.15
CA LEU A 131 -18.65 -5.70 -5.94
C LEU A 131 -20.13 -5.39 -6.05
N GLY A 132 -20.79 -6.07 -7.00
CA GLY A 132 -22.24 -6.07 -7.15
C GLY A 132 -22.82 -7.34 -6.55
N TYR A 133 -23.40 -7.25 -5.34
CA TYR A 133 -24.04 -8.38 -4.67
C TYR A 133 -25.52 -8.41 -4.99
N GLY A 134 -25.97 -9.51 -5.60
CA GLY A 134 -27.36 -9.65 -6.05
C GLY A 134 -27.75 -8.67 -7.16
N GLY A 135 -26.83 -8.33 -8.06
CA GLY A 135 -27.13 -7.51 -9.24
C GLY A 135 -28.04 -8.20 -10.23
N ASN A 136 -28.54 -7.45 -11.25
CA ASN A 136 -29.44 -7.94 -12.28
C ASN A 136 -30.67 -8.67 -11.71
N TYR A 137 -31.45 -7.99 -10.88
CA TYR A 137 -32.63 -8.57 -10.23
C TYR A 137 -32.28 -9.81 -9.37
N ASN A 138 -31.21 -9.71 -8.59
CA ASN A 138 -30.70 -10.77 -7.74
C ASN A 138 -30.34 -12.06 -8.50
N SER A 139 -29.83 -11.95 -9.70
CA SER A 139 -29.43 -13.12 -10.51
C SER A 139 -27.90 -13.31 -10.58
N THR A 140 -27.11 -12.32 -10.16
CA THR A 140 -25.65 -12.39 -10.24
C THR A 140 -24.96 -11.66 -9.09
N THR A 141 -23.81 -12.18 -8.68
CA THR A 141 -22.86 -11.47 -7.82
C THR A 141 -21.55 -11.36 -8.58
N ARG A 142 -21.04 -10.14 -8.78
CA ARG A 142 -19.91 -9.87 -9.66
C ARG A 142 -18.87 -8.98 -9.01
N PHE A 143 -17.61 -9.37 -9.15
CA PHE A 143 -16.45 -8.54 -8.81
C PHE A 143 -15.77 -8.01 -10.08
N ARG A 144 -15.41 -6.72 -10.07
CA ARG A 144 -14.73 -6.04 -11.17
C ARG A 144 -13.70 -5.05 -10.64
N ARG A 145 -12.69 -4.78 -11.45
CA ARG A 145 -11.78 -3.63 -11.30
C ARG A 145 -12.04 -2.66 -12.46
N TYR A 146 -12.23 -1.40 -12.14
CA TYR A 146 -12.42 -0.34 -13.12
C TYR A 146 -11.11 0.43 -13.29
N ASP A 147 -10.75 0.72 -14.53
CA ASP A 147 -9.49 1.39 -14.87
C ASP A 147 -9.66 2.89 -15.15
N GLY A 148 -10.88 3.41 -14.98
CA GLY A 148 -11.18 4.81 -15.28
C GLY A 148 -11.27 5.12 -16.77
N ASN A 149 -11.55 4.11 -17.59
CA ASN A 149 -11.72 4.30 -19.03
C ASN A 149 -13.11 4.87 -19.35
N GLU A 150 -13.17 6.18 -19.51
CA GLU A 150 -14.43 6.90 -19.80
C GLU A 150 -15.08 6.50 -21.13
N ALA A 151 -14.33 5.94 -22.09
CA ALA A 151 -14.91 5.42 -23.32
C ALA A 151 -15.94 4.31 -23.04
N GLY A 152 -15.81 3.55 -21.94
CA GLY A 152 -16.78 2.54 -21.52
C GLY A 152 -18.18 3.08 -21.20
N VAL A 153 -18.34 4.40 -21.03
CA VAL A 153 -19.67 5.04 -20.87
C VAL A 153 -20.52 4.84 -22.12
N THR A 154 -19.93 4.97 -23.29
CA THR A 154 -20.63 4.88 -24.59
C THR A 154 -20.31 3.60 -25.36
N ASP A 155 -19.16 2.99 -25.14
CA ASP A 155 -18.72 1.76 -25.81
C ASP A 155 -18.68 0.57 -24.84
N GLU A 156 -19.58 -0.38 -25.04
CA GLU A 156 -19.67 -1.59 -24.21
C GLU A 156 -18.46 -2.50 -24.32
N LYS A 157 -17.75 -2.48 -25.44
CA LYS A 157 -16.59 -3.35 -25.70
C LYS A 157 -15.39 -3.05 -24.78
N VAL A 158 -15.30 -1.81 -24.30
CA VAL A 158 -14.21 -1.36 -23.43
C VAL A 158 -14.65 -1.16 -21.97
N ARG A 159 -15.83 -1.66 -21.60
CA ARG A 159 -16.29 -1.67 -20.21
C ARG A 159 -15.45 -2.61 -19.35
N PRO A 160 -15.34 -2.34 -18.02
CA PRO A 160 -14.61 -3.19 -17.12
C PRO A 160 -15.06 -4.66 -17.17
N GLY A 161 -14.11 -5.57 -17.40
CA GLY A 161 -14.39 -7.00 -17.45
C GLY A 161 -14.85 -7.56 -16.09
N ILE A 162 -15.55 -8.70 -16.14
CA ILE A 162 -15.92 -9.46 -14.95
C ILE A 162 -14.72 -10.30 -14.54
N LEU A 163 -14.18 -10.07 -13.33
CA LEU A 163 -13.07 -10.83 -12.77
C LEU A 163 -13.55 -12.08 -12.01
N LYS A 164 -14.73 -11.98 -11.38
CA LYS A 164 -15.39 -13.09 -10.68
C LYS A 164 -16.90 -12.94 -10.79
N GLU A 165 -17.61 -14.06 -11.02
CA GLU A 165 -19.06 -14.09 -11.09
C GLU A 165 -19.62 -15.32 -10.34
N TYR A 166 -20.72 -15.11 -9.64
CA TYR A 166 -21.53 -16.13 -9.00
C TYR A 166 -22.99 -15.99 -9.43
N LYS A 167 -23.66 -17.13 -9.64
CA LYS A 167 -25.08 -17.24 -10.02
C LYS A 167 -25.83 -18.23 -9.16
N ASP A 168 -25.12 -18.94 -8.29
CA ASP A 168 -25.71 -19.88 -7.34
C ASP A 168 -26.40 -19.15 -6.20
N GLN A 169 -27.45 -19.77 -5.66
CA GLN A 169 -28.31 -19.18 -4.63
C GLN A 169 -27.57 -18.81 -3.35
N ASP A 170 -26.50 -19.53 -3.00
CA ASP A 170 -25.71 -19.28 -1.78
C ASP A 170 -24.90 -17.98 -1.85
N ASN A 171 -24.74 -17.43 -3.03
CA ASN A 171 -24.03 -16.19 -3.29
C ASN A 171 -24.94 -15.08 -3.86
N LEU A 172 -26.27 -15.21 -3.62
CA LEU A 172 -27.29 -14.21 -3.95
C LEU A 172 -27.93 -13.66 -2.67
N LEU A 173 -28.71 -12.60 -2.79
CA LEU A 173 -29.39 -11.95 -1.67
C LEU A 173 -30.61 -12.76 -1.21
N THR A 174 -30.84 -12.74 0.10
CA THR A 174 -32.10 -13.12 0.73
C THR A 174 -32.78 -11.86 1.26
N ALA A 175 -34.08 -11.71 1.00
CA ALA A 175 -34.84 -10.55 1.44
C ALA A 175 -34.78 -10.40 2.98
N ASN A 176 -34.62 -9.17 3.44
CA ASN A 176 -34.58 -8.80 4.86
C ASN A 176 -33.48 -9.47 5.70
N LYS A 177 -32.55 -10.21 5.07
CA LYS A 177 -31.39 -10.76 5.75
C LYS A 177 -30.33 -9.68 5.92
N TRP A 178 -29.79 -9.55 7.12
CA TRP A 178 -28.60 -8.77 7.40
C TRP A 178 -27.36 -9.57 7.03
N TYR A 179 -26.41 -8.91 6.36
CA TYR A 179 -25.13 -9.45 5.96
C TYR A 179 -24.03 -8.65 6.61
N HIS A 180 -23.10 -9.33 7.26
CA HIS A 180 -21.84 -8.73 7.70
C HIS A 180 -20.83 -8.74 6.56
N ILE A 181 -20.46 -7.57 6.08
CA ILE A 181 -19.53 -7.38 4.98
C ILE A 181 -18.17 -6.95 5.54
N LYS A 182 -17.12 -7.61 5.08
CA LYS A 182 -15.75 -7.21 5.35
C LYS A 182 -14.94 -7.15 4.07
N ILE A 183 -14.25 -6.03 3.85
CA ILE A 183 -13.38 -5.78 2.70
C ILE A 183 -11.97 -5.56 3.23
N GLN A 184 -10.99 -6.27 2.68
CA GLN A 184 -9.58 -6.06 2.95
C GLN A 184 -8.86 -5.70 1.66
N ASN A 185 -8.25 -4.51 1.64
CA ASN A 185 -7.41 -4.02 0.57
C ASN A 185 -6.00 -3.86 1.15
N THR A 186 -5.23 -4.93 1.11
CA THR A 186 -3.94 -5.03 1.81
C THR A 186 -2.85 -5.42 0.83
N ASP A 187 -1.85 -4.58 0.68
CA ASP A 187 -0.78 -4.74 -0.30
C ASP A 187 -1.36 -4.98 -1.73
N ASN A 188 -1.02 -6.11 -2.34
CA ASN A 188 -1.53 -6.51 -3.65
C ASN A 188 -2.73 -7.47 -3.58
N ARG A 189 -3.34 -7.63 -2.39
CA ARG A 189 -4.40 -8.61 -2.17
C ARG A 189 -5.71 -7.93 -1.83
N ILE A 190 -6.74 -8.22 -2.60
CA ILE A 190 -8.10 -7.70 -2.47
C ILE A 190 -9.00 -8.86 -2.04
N ARG A 191 -9.56 -8.77 -0.82
CA ARG A 191 -10.45 -9.79 -0.29
C ARG A 191 -11.79 -9.21 0.11
N TYR A 192 -12.84 -9.96 -0.17
CA TYR A 192 -14.22 -9.60 0.19
C TYR A 192 -14.88 -10.78 0.86
N TYR A 193 -15.46 -10.54 2.02
CA TYR A 193 -16.12 -11.53 2.85
C TYR A 193 -17.58 -11.17 3.07
N ILE A 194 -18.45 -12.16 3.11
CA ILE A 194 -19.84 -12.06 3.51
C ILE A 194 -20.08 -13.07 4.64
N ASP A 195 -20.57 -12.61 5.79
CA ASP A 195 -20.79 -13.44 6.98
C ASP A 195 -19.58 -14.32 7.33
N GLY A 196 -18.37 -13.77 7.19
CA GLY A 196 -17.11 -14.47 7.42
C GLY A 196 -16.65 -15.40 6.28
N LYS A 197 -17.50 -15.71 5.29
CA LYS A 197 -17.15 -16.52 4.12
C LYS A 197 -16.37 -15.67 3.11
N LEU A 198 -15.20 -16.12 2.70
CA LEU A 198 -14.39 -15.47 1.65
C LEU A 198 -15.06 -15.65 0.29
N LEU A 199 -15.54 -14.56 -0.30
CA LEU A 199 -16.16 -14.54 -1.62
C LEU A 199 -15.17 -14.20 -2.72
N VAL A 200 -14.33 -13.20 -2.50
CA VAL A 200 -13.29 -12.76 -3.46
C VAL A 200 -11.93 -12.81 -2.79
N ASP A 201 -10.95 -13.40 -3.48
CA ASP A 201 -9.54 -13.32 -3.18
C ASP A 201 -8.81 -13.05 -4.50
N PHE A 202 -8.44 -11.79 -4.70
CA PHE A 202 -7.87 -11.30 -5.95
C PHE A 202 -6.48 -10.71 -5.73
N TYR A 203 -5.50 -11.15 -6.52
CA TYR A 203 -4.18 -10.55 -6.55
C TYR A 203 -4.13 -9.49 -7.66
N ASP A 204 -3.90 -8.24 -7.30
CA ASP A 204 -3.74 -7.12 -8.23
C ASP A 204 -2.25 -6.73 -8.29
N PRO A 205 -1.56 -6.93 -9.43
CA PRO A 205 -0.16 -6.54 -9.56
C PRO A 205 0.07 -5.01 -9.53
N SER A 206 -1.01 -4.23 -9.73
CA SER A 206 -1.00 -2.76 -9.68
C SER A 206 -2.19 -2.25 -8.85
N PRO A 207 -2.18 -2.45 -7.52
CA PRO A 207 -3.34 -2.24 -6.68
C PRO A 207 -3.71 -0.75 -6.58
N LEU A 208 -5.00 -0.49 -6.45
CA LEU A 208 -5.51 0.81 -6.09
C LEU A 208 -5.33 1.00 -4.57
N THR A 209 -4.42 1.89 -4.18
CA THR A 209 -4.00 2.07 -2.79
C THR A 209 -4.57 3.31 -2.12
N SER A 210 -5.35 4.11 -2.85
CA SER A 210 -5.93 5.36 -2.32
C SER A 210 -7.21 5.72 -3.05
N GLY A 211 -8.26 6.07 -2.31
CA GLY A 211 -9.53 6.45 -2.90
C GLY A 211 -10.65 6.54 -1.88
N TRP A 212 -11.86 6.69 -2.38
CA TRP A 212 -13.08 6.81 -1.59
C TRP A 212 -13.88 5.50 -1.59
N PHE A 213 -14.67 5.32 -0.53
CA PHE A 213 -15.64 4.23 -0.41
C PHE A 213 -17.04 4.75 -0.72
N GLY A 214 -17.87 3.92 -1.36
CA GLY A 214 -19.29 4.23 -1.60
C GLY A 214 -20.18 2.99 -1.58
N PHE A 215 -21.32 3.10 -0.92
CA PHE A 215 -22.42 2.15 -1.10
C PHE A 215 -23.14 2.46 -2.40
N ARG A 216 -23.37 1.45 -3.20
CA ARG A 216 -24.06 1.60 -4.48
C ARG A 216 -25.34 0.78 -4.53
N THR A 217 -26.45 1.43 -4.85
CA THR A 217 -27.76 0.77 -4.96
C THR A 217 -28.56 1.37 -6.13
N THR A 218 -29.59 0.66 -6.58
CA THR A 218 -30.54 1.14 -7.59
C THR A 218 -31.87 0.39 -7.47
N LEU A 219 -32.98 1.12 -7.60
CA LEU A 219 -34.34 0.59 -7.58
C LEU A 219 -34.56 -0.37 -6.38
N SER A 220 -34.09 0.02 -5.19
CA SER A 220 -34.18 -0.83 -3.98
C SER A 220 -34.19 0.01 -2.72
N ARG A 221 -34.54 -0.64 -1.61
CA ARG A 221 -34.43 -0.11 -0.27
C ARG A 221 -33.34 -0.85 0.47
N THR A 222 -32.28 -0.14 0.86
CA THR A 222 -31.11 -0.72 1.51
C THR A 222 -30.95 -0.12 2.90
N ARG A 223 -30.73 -0.96 3.90
CA ARG A 223 -30.40 -0.59 5.29
C ARG A 223 -28.94 -0.87 5.55
N ILE A 224 -28.25 0.07 6.20
CA ILE A 224 -26.83 -0.01 6.48
C ILE A 224 -26.58 0.45 7.91
N THR A 225 -25.74 -0.29 8.63
CA THR A 225 -25.33 0.03 10.01
C THR A 225 -23.90 -0.43 10.28
N ASN A 226 -23.36 -0.12 11.44
CA ASN A 226 -22.05 -0.58 11.95
C ASN A 226 -20.86 -0.30 11.01
N PHE A 227 -20.96 0.72 10.17
CA PHE A 227 -19.84 1.08 9.28
C PHE A 227 -18.62 1.52 10.08
N LYS A 228 -17.50 0.86 9.82
CA LYS A 228 -16.20 1.22 10.35
C LYS A 228 -15.13 0.90 9.33
N TYR A 229 -13.99 1.57 9.44
CA TYR A 229 -12.79 1.19 8.70
C TYR A 229 -11.55 1.39 9.56
N SER A 230 -10.52 0.66 9.25
CA SER A 230 -9.19 0.82 9.82
C SER A 230 -8.16 0.92 8.70
N ILE A 231 -7.20 1.80 8.90
CA ILE A 231 -6.03 1.93 8.04
C ILE A 231 -4.86 1.40 8.85
N GLU A 232 -4.31 0.29 8.44
CA GLU A 232 -3.06 -0.18 9.02
C GLU A 232 -1.98 0.83 8.61
N LYS A 233 -1.38 1.49 9.60
CA LYS A 233 -0.12 2.19 9.34
C LYS A 233 0.84 1.10 8.88
N GLU A 234 1.25 1.18 7.61
CA GLU A 234 2.32 0.32 7.15
C GLU A 234 3.44 0.45 8.19
N LYS A 235 3.77 -0.67 8.82
CA LYS A 235 5.09 -0.76 9.45
C LYS A 235 6.04 -0.35 8.34
N ALA A 236 6.75 0.77 8.55
CA ALA A 236 7.88 1.12 7.71
C ALA A 236 8.58 -0.20 7.43
N THR A 237 8.86 -0.53 6.18
CA THR A 237 9.37 -1.85 5.81
C THR A 237 10.77 -1.94 6.39
N GLU A 238 10.80 -2.22 7.68
CA GLU A 238 11.97 -2.49 8.47
C GLU A 238 12.26 -3.96 8.21
N ALA A 239 12.97 -4.26 7.13
CA ALA A 239 13.59 -5.56 6.99
C ALA A 239 14.80 -5.55 7.94
N PRO A 240 14.76 -6.22 9.09
CA PRO A 240 15.92 -6.35 9.94
C PRO A 240 16.95 -7.19 9.18
N LEU A 241 18.15 -6.65 9.05
CA LEU A 241 19.29 -7.33 8.47
C LEU A 241 20.09 -7.93 9.63
N HIS A 242 20.44 -9.20 9.50
CA HIS A 242 21.21 -9.94 10.48
C HIS A 242 22.50 -10.45 9.87
N TRP A 243 23.52 -10.63 10.71
CA TRP A 243 24.75 -11.28 10.27
C TRP A 243 24.50 -12.76 9.92
N ILE A 244 25.10 -13.20 8.84
CA ILE A 244 25.20 -14.62 8.55
C ILE A 244 26.43 -15.14 9.32
N GLY A 245 26.21 -15.78 10.47
CA GLY A 245 27.26 -16.31 11.33
C GLY A 245 27.42 -15.49 12.62
N LYS A 246 28.66 -15.41 13.14
CA LYS A 246 28.95 -14.74 14.40
C LYS A 246 28.84 -13.22 14.26
N VAL A 247 28.26 -12.58 15.27
CA VAL A 247 28.24 -11.13 15.37
C VAL A 247 29.68 -10.62 15.56
N PRO A 248 30.16 -9.67 14.73
CA PRO A 248 31.48 -9.11 14.88
C PRO A 248 31.63 -8.34 16.19
N GLU A 249 32.74 -8.56 16.90
CA GLU A 249 33.05 -7.84 18.14
C GLU A 249 33.55 -6.41 17.87
N GLN A 250 34.16 -6.21 16.70
CA GLN A 250 34.69 -4.92 16.27
C GLN A 250 33.82 -4.32 15.16
N ALA A 251 33.92 -3.00 15.00
CA ALA A 251 33.26 -2.30 13.89
C ALA A 251 33.65 -2.90 12.54
N ARG A 252 32.66 -3.10 11.66
CA ARG A 252 32.84 -3.71 10.34
C ARG A 252 32.27 -2.85 9.22
N PRO A 253 33.05 -2.55 8.19
CA PRO A 253 32.54 -2.03 6.95
C PRO A 253 31.74 -3.12 6.23
N ILE A 254 30.53 -2.79 5.79
CA ILE A 254 29.67 -3.67 5.02
C ILE A 254 29.06 -2.94 3.83
N SER A 255 28.79 -3.70 2.76
CA SER A 255 28.02 -3.24 1.62
C SER A 255 26.93 -4.23 1.34
N PHE A 256 25.71 -3.73 1.09
CA PHE A 256 24.53 -4.57 0.89
C PHE A 256 23.46 -3.86 0.06
N GLY A 257 22.51 -4.61 -0.48
CA GLY A 257 21.36 -4.09 -1.20
C GLY A 257 20.07 -4.27 -0.42
N VAL A 258 19.16 -3.31 -0.51
CA VAL A 258 17.85 -3.36 0.13
C VAL A 258 16.76 -3.15 -0.90
N PRO A 259 15.77 -4.08 -0.99
CA PRO A 259 14.60 -3.89 -1.83
C PRO A 259 13.53 -3.08 -1.09
N PHE A 260 12.80 -2.26 -1.83
CA PHE A 260 11.65 -1.52 -1.34
C PHE A 260 10.42 -1.83 -2.18
N LYS A 261 9.25 -1.85 -1.56
CA LYS A 261 7.98 -1.95 -2.26
C LYS A 261 7.72 -0.70 -3.11
N GLN A 262 6.99 -0.86 -4.21
CA GLN A 262 6.57 0.24 -5.07
C GLN A 262 5.84 1.34 -4.29
N GLY A 263 6.18 2.60 -4.55
CA GLY A 263 5.58 3.77 -3.92
C GLY A 263 6.09 4.08 -2.50
N LYS A 264 6.97 3.23 -1.91
CA LYS A 264 7.41 3.39 -0.51
C LYS A 264 8.43 4.47 -0.29
N ILE A 265 9.47 4.47 -1.08
CA ILE A 265 10.59 5.41 -0.94
C ILE A 265 10.68 6.22 -2.23
N LYS A 266 10.44 7.52 -2.13
CA LYS A 266 10.56 8.42 -3.28
C LYS A 266 12.02 8.52 -3.71
N ALA A 267 12.26 8.73 -5.01
CA ALA A 267 13.58 9.04 -5.52
C ALA A 267 14.21 10.23 -4.77
N GLY A 268 15.49 10.13 -4.45
CA GLY A 268 16.22 11.17 -3.71
C GLY A 268 15.93 11.21 -2.20
N THR A 269 15.12 10.31 -1.65
CA THR A 269 14.96 10.19 -0.19
C THR A 269 16.27 9.72 0.44
N PRO A 270 16.87 10.47 1.38
CA PRO A 270 18.03 10.01 2.12
C PRO A 270 17.71 8.77 2.95
N LEU A 271 18.61 7.81 2.99
CA LEU A 271 18.49 6.59 3.79
C LEU A 271 19.62 6.53 4.81
N CYS A 272 19.37 5.93 5.95
CA CYS A 272 20.37 5.61 6.97
C CYS A 272 20.15 4.23 7.54
N VAL A 273 21.15 3.74 8.25
CA VAL A 273 21.09 2.47 8.97
C VAL A 273 20.77 2.78 10.45
N GLN A 274 19.90 2.00 11.05
CA GLN A 274 19.61 2.06 12.48
C GLN A 274 19.91 0.71 13.13
N THR A 275 20.66 0.72 14.22
CA THR A 275 20.92 -0.48 15.04
C THR A 275 19.70 -0.88 15.85
N GLU A 276 19.69 -2.09 16.41
CA GLU A 276 18.63 -2.56 17.32
C GLU A 276 18.44 -1.67 18.56
N ASN A 277 19.49 -0.96 18.98
CA ASN A 277 19.45 -0.04 20.12
C ASN A 277 18.95 1.38 19.74
N GLY A 278 18.61 1.59 18.46
CA GLY A 278 18.11 2.89 17.97
C GLY A 278 19.20 3.86 17.53
N GLU A 279 20.49 3.49 17.60
CA GLU A 279 21.60 4.30 17.12
C GLU A 279 21.54 4.45 15.60
N LEU A 280 21.72 5.68 15.09
CA LEU A 280 21.77 5.96 13.67
C LEU A 280 23.21 5.90 13.17
N VAL A 281 23.43 5.02 12.21
CA VAL A 281 24.72 4.84 11.53
C VAL A 281 24.64 5.52 10.16
N GLU A 282 25.56 6.41 9.89
CA GLU A 282 25.68 7.03 8.55
C GLU A 282 26.02 5.98 7.51
N ALA A 283 25.42 6.11 6.33
CA ALA A 283 25.65 5.20 5.23
C ALA A 283 25.76 5.95 3.91
N ASP A 284 26.66 5.49 3.07
CA ASP A 284 26.64 5.83 1.65
C ASP A 284 25.51 5.07 0.97
N THR A 285 24.69 5.78 0.20
CA THR A 285 23.50 5.20 -0.44
C THR A 285 23.43 5.58 -1.90
N TRP A 286 23.07 4.61 -2.75
CA TRP A 286 22.84 4.84 -4.17
C TRP A 286 21.67 4.00 -4.66
N THR A 287 20.87 4.54 -5.57
CA THR A 287 19.75 3.80 -6.16
C THR A 287 20.25 2.94 -7.30
N THR A 288 19.94 1.65 -7.27
CA THR A 288 20.32 0.68 -8.32
C THR A 288 19.16 0.35 -9.25
N ALA A 289 17.91 0.54 -8.82
CA ALA A 289 16.71 0.34 -9.65
C ALA A 289 15.54 1.16 -9.15
N TYR A 290 14.66 1.54 -10.09
CA TYR A 290 13.40 2.22 -9.81
C TYR A 290 12.19 1.35 -10.21
N TRP A 291 11.06 1.60 -9.57
CA TRP A 291 9.76 1.14 -10.01
C TRP A 291 9.22 2.04 -11.14
N PRO A 292 8.22 1.59 -11.93
CA PRO A 292 7.62 2.40 -12.99
C PRO A 292 7.05 3.76 -12.54
N ASP A 293 6.67 3.89 -11.27
CA ASP A 293 6.18 5.14 -10.66
C ASP A 293 7.30 6.09 -10.21
N GLY A 294 8.57 5.74 -10.47
CA GLY A 294 9.75 6.52 -10.09
C GLY A 294 10.20 6.32 -8.64
N SER A 295 9.51 5.51 -7.84
CA SER A 295 9.96 5.18 -6.49
C SER A 295 11.16 4.22 -6.51
N ILE A 296 11.96 4.22 -5.43
CA ILE A 296 13.14 3.35 -5.33
C ILE A 296 12.69 1.89 -5.22
N LYS A 297 13.18 1.03 -6.12
CA LYS A 297 13.00 -0.41 -6.09
C LYS A 297 14.12 -1.11 -5.33
N TRP A 298 15.37 -0.70 -5.58
CA TRP A 298 16.56 -1.20 -4.92
C TRP A 298 17.51 -0.07 -4.60
N ALA A 299 18.05 -0.07 -3.40
CA ALA A 299 19.16 0.81 -3.01
C ALA A 299 20.36 -0.02 -2.58
N GLY A 300 21.55 0.34 -3.07
CA GLY A 300 22.81 -0.12 -2.52
C GLY A 300 23.18 0.76 -1.34
N MET A 301 23.82 0.19 -0.34
CA MET A 301 24.27 0.85 0.87
C MET A 301 25.65 0.37 1.27
N ALA A 302 26.46 1.29 1.80
CA ALA A 302 27.72 0.97 2.47
C ALA A 302 27.79 1.73 3.80
N ALA A 303 28.13 1.03 4.87
CA ALA A 303 28.21 1.58 6.23
C ALA A 303 29.25 0.84 7.06
N VAL A 304 29.76 1.52 8.10
CA VAL A 304 30.60 0.87 9.13
C VAL A 304 29.70 0.57 10.33
N ILE A 305 29.33 -0.69 10.51
CA ILE A 305 28.46 -1.11 11.59
C ILE A 305 29.28 -1.29 12.88
N PRO A 306 28.86 -0.69 14.01
CA PRO A 306 29.54 -0.83 15.29
C PRO A 306 29.66 -2.29 15.73
N GLY A 307 30.73 -2.61 16.46
CA GLY A 307 30.90 -3.96 17.01
C GLY A 307 29.78 -4.35 17.96
N ASN A 308 29.55 -5.65 18.10
CA ASN A 308 28.47 -6.25 18.91
C ASN A 308 27.04 -5.88 18.49
N THR A 309 26.84 -5.21 17.35
CA THR A 309 25.50 -4.95 16.77
C THR A 309 24.96 -6.24 16.17
N ARG A 310 23.82 -6.73 16.66
CA ARG A 310 23.20 -8.00 16.24
C ARG A 310 22.36 -7.86 14.98
N SER A 311 21.66 -6.73 14.88
CA SER A 311 20.81 -6.44 13.74
C SER A 311 20.78 -4.94 13.41
N VAL A 312 20.50 -4.65 12.16
CA VAL A 312 20.32 -3.27 11.68
C VAL A 312 19.09 -3.22 10.78
N LYS A 313 18.52 -2.04 10.63
CA LYS A 313 17.45 -1.77 9.68
C LYS A 313 17.75 -0.51 8.87
N VAL A 314 17.19 -0.45 7.68
CA VAL A 314 17.31 0.73 6.80
C VAL A 314 16.05 1.57 6.94
N ILE A 315 16.22 2.83 7.25
CA ILE A 315 15.13 3.78 7.42
C ILE A 315 15.36 5.06 6.61
N PRO A 316 14.28 5.78 6.21
CA PRO A 316 14.42 7.13 5.69
C PRO A 316 15.04 8.06 6.74
N SER A 317 15.99 8.87 6.32
CA SER A 317 16.63 9.88 7.17
C SER A 317 16.07 11.28 6.87
N SER A 318 15.78 12.05 7.91
CA SER A 318 15.45 13.47 7.77
C SER A 318 16.67 14.38 7.62
N LYS A 319 17.88 13.85 7.90
CA LYS A 319 19.12 14.62 7.80
C LYS A 319 19.69 14.48 6.40
N LYS A 320 19.92 15.62 5.73
CA LYS A 320 20.80 15.66 4.56
C LYS A 320 22.20 15.24 5.01
N LYS A 321 22.87 14.41 4.21
CA LYS A 321 24.26 13.97 4.43
C LYS A 321 25.12 15.18 4.76
N LYS A 322 25.67 15.24 5.95
CA LYS A 322 26.78 16.14 6.27
C LYS A 322 28.03 15.43 5.75
N THR A 323 28.58 15.88 4.67
CA THR A 323 29.88 15.40 4.18
C THR A 323 30.91 15.80 5.22
N THR A 324 31.21 14.92 6.15
CA THR A 324 32.26 15.09 7.18
C THR A 324 33.48 14.22 6.92
N ASN A 325 33.57 13.60 5.74
CA ASN A 325 34.76 12.81 5.39
C ASN A 325 35.82 13.70 4.75
N THR A 326 36.89 13.89 5.49
CA THR A 326 38.08 14.58 5.07
C THR A 326 38.96 13.75 4.11
N GLU A 327 38.60 12.50 3.85
CA GLU A 327 39.29 11.61 2.92
C GLU A 327 38.38 11.35 1.70
N GLU A 328 38.47 12.24 0.71
CA GLU A 328 37.78 12.02 -0.56
C GLU A 328 38.52 10.97 -1.39
N ILE A 329 37.74 10.15 -2.13
CA ILE A 329 38.31 9.27 -3.15
C ILE A 329 38.76 10.16 -4.32
N HIS A 330 40.03 10.19 -4.58
CA HIS A 330 40.61 10.90 -5.73
C HIS A 330 40.85 9.93 -6.87
N VAL A 331 40.25 10.21 -8.02
CA VAL A 331 40.48 9.46 -9.25
C VAL A 331 41.23 10.35 -10.21
N THR A 332 42.45 9.94 -10.56
CA THR A 332 43.27 10.63 -11.57
C THR A 332 43.34 9.74 -12.80
N GLU A 333 43.11 10.31 -13.96
CA GLU A 333 43.12 9.62 -15.23
C GLU A 333 44.31 10.11 -16.08
N SER A 334 45.11 9.17 -16.55
CA SER A 334 46.12 9.40 -17.58
C SER A 334 45.74 8.66 -18.86
N GLU A 335 46.53 8.81 -19.89
CA GLU A 335 46.30 8.13 -21.17
C GLU A 335 46.16 6.62 -21.02
N ASN A 336 46.99 6.00 -20.18
CA ASN A 336 47.13 4.56 -20.09
C ASN A 336 46.64 3.95 -18.76
N GLN A 337 46.26 4.78 -17.76
CA GLN A 337 46.04 4.32 -16.40
C GLN A 337 45.03 5.20 -15.66
N LEU A 338 44.24 4.56 -14.81
CA LEU A 338 43.47 5.18 -13.72
C LEU A 338 44.23 4.99 -12.42
N THR A 339 44.37 6.05 -11.64
CA THR A 339 44.88 6.00 -10.27
C THR A 339 43.76 6.36 -9.31
N ILE A 340 43.45 5.47 -8.39
CA ILE A 340 42.41 5.67 -7.37
C ILE A 340 43.10 5.75 -6.01
N ALA A 341 43.00 6.89 -5.36
CA ALA A 341 43.56 7.12 -4.02
C ALA A 341 42.44 7.37 -3.01
N THR A 342 42.48 6.69 -1.87
CA THR A 342 41.53 6.78 -0.77
C THR A 342 42.19 7.14 0.54
N GLY A 343 43.10 8.11 0.52
CA GLY A 343 43.95 8.43 1.68
C GLY A 343 45.04 7.39 1.92
N LYS A 344 44.71 6.23 2.44
CA LYS A 344 45.69 5.17 2.75
C LYS A 344 45.97 4.18 1.62
N ILE A 345 45.00 3.97 0.74
CA ILE A 345 45.09 3.00 -0.35
C ILE A 345 45.26 3.76 -1.67
N THR A 346 46.22 3.31 -2.49
CA THR A 346 46.34 3.77 -3.88
C THR A 346 46.34 2.56 -4.82
N ALA A 347 45.39 2.54 -5.76
CA ALA A 347 45.26 1.47 -6.77
C ALA A 347 45.59 2.04 -8.14
N PHE A 348 46.37 1.28 -8.93
CA PHE A 348 46.75 1.59 -10.30
C PHE A 348 46.07 0.61 -11.24
N ILE A 349 45.18 1.10 -12.10
CA ILE A 349 44.34 0.30 -12.98
C ILE A 349 44.69 0.64 -14.43
N PRO A 350 45.31 -0.28 -15.21
CA PRO A 350 45.59 -0.04 -16.63
C PRO A 350 44.31 0.07 -17.44
N LYS A 351 44.25 0.94 -18.42
CA LYS A 351 43.12 1.12 -19.33
C LYS A 351 43.06 0.08 -20.45
N SER A 352 44.12 -0.67 -20.67
CA SER A 352 44.22 -1.65 -21.74
C SER A 352 45.06 -2.85 -21.31
N GLY A 353 44.94 -3.95 -22.09
CA GLY A 353 45.66 -5.19 -21.83
C GLY A 353 44.89 -6.14 -20.93
N THR A 354 45.52 -7.24 -20.48
CA THR A 354 44.93 -8.29 -19.65
C THR A 354 45.06 -8.03 -18.14
N CYS A 355 45.82 -7.01 -17.76
CA CYS A 355 45.98 -6.66 -16.36
C CYS A 355 44.85 -5.75 -15.89
N ILE A 356 44.10 -6.17 -14.89
CA ILE A 356 42.99 -5.42 -14.30
C ILE A 356 43.38 -4.58 -13.10
N LEU A 357 44.53 -4.88 -12.48
CA LEU A 357 45.12 -4.14 -11.36
C LEU A 357 46.66 -4.28 -11.46
N ASP A 358 47.36 -3.19 -11.80
CA ASP A 358 48.81 -3.18 -11.90
C ASP A 358 49.44 -3.24 -10.52
N SER A 359 49.08 -2.34 -9.64
CA SER A 359 49.57 -2.32 -8.27
C SER A 359 48.56 -1.74 -7.29
N LEU A 360 48.68 -2.19 -6.06
CA LEU A 360 47.96 -1.72 -4.89
C LEU A 360 48.94 -1.37 -3.80
N LEU A 361 48.89 -0.10 -3.35
CA LEU A 361 49.68 0.37 -2.23
C LEU A 361 48.80 0.61 -1.01
N TYR A 362 49.35 0.31 0.17
CA TYR A 362 48.82 0.74 1.46
C TYR A 362 49.87 1.61 2.13
N GLU A 363 49.53 2.85 2.47
CA GLU A 363 50.48 3.84 3.03
C GLU A 363 51.79 3.91 2.22
N ASN A 364 51.70 3.93 0.90
CA ASN A 364 52.82 3.94 -0.09
C ASN A 364 53.65 2.65 -0.14
N VAL A 365 53.28 1.61 0.59
CA VAL A 365 53.93 0.27 0.49
C VAL A 365 53.11 -0.62 -0.45
N LYS A 366 53.81 -1.23 -1.43
CA LYS A 366 53.15 -2.13 -2.38
C LYS A 366 52.70 -3.42 -1.65
N VAL A 367 51.36 -3.63 -1.58
CA VAL A 367 50.77 -4.77 -0.90
C VAL A 367 50.14 -5.78 -1.86
N GLY A 368 49.99 -5.43 -3.12
CA GLY A 368 49.45 -6.31 -4.15
C GLY A 368 49.59 -5.76 -5.55
N GLY A 369 49.22 -6.53 -6.55
CA GLY A 369 49.21 -6.12 -7.96
C GLY A 369 49.28 -7.29 -8.94
N PHE A 370 49.40 -6.96 -10.24
CA PHE A 370 49.43 -7.91 -11.35
C PHE A 370 48.23 -8.86 -11.42
N ALA A 371 47.02 -8.42 -10.97
CA ALA A 371 45.81 -9.19 -11.16
C ALA A 371 45.44 -9.22 -12.66
N ARG A 372 45.26 -10.41 -13.23
CA ARG A 372 44.91 -10.62 -14.63
C ARG A 372 43.57 -11.33 -14.74
N SER A 373 42.84 -11.02 -15.80
CA SER A 373 41.65 -11.80 -16.21
C SER A 373 42.05 -12.69 -17.39
N THR A 374 41.81 -13.98 -17.26
CA THR A 374 41.96 -14.97 -18.35
C THR A 374 40.61 -15.66 -18.54
N ILE A 375 40.24 -15.89 -19.81
CA ILE A 375 39.06 -16.66 -20.18
C ILE A 375 39.56 -17.92 -20.89
N ASP A 376 39.38 -19.06 -20.25
CA ASP A 376 39.61 -20.37 -20.87
C ASP A 376 38.34 -20.85 -21.55
N TYR A 377 38.37 -20.99 -22.87
CA TYR A 377 37.31 -21.71 -23.61
C TYR A 377 37.63 -23.21 -23.59
N ARG A 378 36.76 -23.97 -22.97
CA ARG A 378 36.76 -25.46 -23.09
C ARG A 378 35.67 -25.92 -24.02
#